data_2108adf9dafd4e4ffaca88d78144708f
#
_entry.id   2108adf9dafd4e4ffaca88d78144708f
#
_cell.length_a   1.000
_cell.length_b   1.000
_cell.length_c   1.000
_cell.angle_alpha   90.00
_cell.angle_beta   90.00
_cell.angle_gamma   90.00
#
_symmetry.space_group_name_H-M   'P 1'
#
loop_
_entity.id
_entity.type
_entity.pdbx_description
1 polymer ?
#
loop_
_entity_poly.entity_id
_entity_poly.type
_entity_poly.pdbx_seq_one_letter_code
_entity_poly.pdbx_strand_id
1 'polypeptide(L)'
;MTEPARRFDVRVGSSTDGLAPVSFAERSLGAGPLQWVALAAIALAAVAADQLTKHIVSSQLALGDGVHVLGPFWIHHVRNSGIAFGFFSQATAVVIVLTGLAVAWMLVYFARSGARHPILPVALGLVIGGSTSNLLDRVRLGYVTDFLDLRWWPSFNLADSFIVVGVLILLATLVYAERDPRRPRTISDATARPS
;
A
#
# COMPACT_ATOMS: atom_id res chain seq x y z
N MET A 1 -32.75 77.62 -15.48
CA MET A 1 -32.28 76.50 -16.35
C MET A 1 -31.62 75.46 -15.44
N THR A 2 -32.38 74.45 -15.04
CA THR A 2 -31.99 73.38 -14.17
C THR A 2 -31.89 72.12 -15.03
N GLU A 3 -30.67 71.61 -15.14
CA GLU A 3 -30.31 70.42 -15.88
C GLU A 3 -30.83 69.17 -15.11
N PRO A 4 -31.55 68.24 -15.74
CA PRO A 4 -32.05 67.08 -15.05
C PRO A 4 -30.94 66.05 -14.86
N ALA A 5 -30.79 65.59 -13.62
CA ALA A 5 -29.85 64.54 -13.24
C ALA A 5 -30.02 63.25 -14.07
N ARG A 6 -28.96 62.78 -14.75
CA ARG A 6 -28.94 61.50 -15.44
C ARG A 6 -29.06 60.38 -14.40
N ARG A 7 -30.19 59.71 -14.43
CA ARG A 7 -30.34 58.40 -13.75
C ARG A 7 -29.54 57.39 -14.53
N PHE A 8 -28.49 56.87 -13.90
CA PHE A 8 -27.84 55.67 -14.36
C PHE A 8 -28.76 54.48 -14.06
N ASP A 9 -29.48 54.00 -15.06
CA ASP A 9 -30.13 52.72 -15.00
C ASP A 9 -29.08 51.61 -15.00
N VAL A 10 -28.67 51.18 -13.81
CA VAL A 10 -27.90 49.95 -13.68
C VAL A 10 -28.90 48.81 -13.92
N ARG A 11 -29.01 48.36 -15.16
CA ARG A 11 -29.63 47.08 -15.48
C ARG A 11 -28.74 46.02 -14.87
N VAL A 12 -29.11 45.54 -13.70
CA VAL A 12 -28.65 44.25 -13.18
C VAL A 12 -29.27 43.21 -14.11
N GLY A 13 -28.52 42.82 -15.12
CA GLY A 13 -28.90 41.72 -15.99
C GLY A 13 -28.98 40.46 -15.14
N SER A 14 -30.18 39.96 -14.94
CA SER A 14 -30.42 38.63 -14.42
C SER A 14 -30.11 37.63 -15.52
N SER A 15 -28.82 37.46 -15.85
CA SER A 15 -28.37 36.35 -16.67
C SER A 15 -28.12 35.15 -15.77
N THR A 16 -29.20 34.51 -15.34
CA THR A 16 -29.17 33.16 -14.80
C THR A 16 -28.95 32.09 -15.89
N ASP A 17 -28.83 32.53 -17.15
CA ASP A 17 -28.66 31.64 -18.31
C ASP A 17 -27.18 31.21 -18.60
N GLY A 18 -26.26 31.37 -17.66
CA GLY A 18 -24.88 31.04 -17.88
C GLY A 18 -24.22 30.17 -16.79
N LEU A 19 -24.93 29.90 -15.72
CA LEU A 19 -24.45 28.93 -14.74
C LEU A 19 -24.96 27.56 -15.18
N ALA A 20 -24.26 26.96 -16.17
CA ALA A 20 -24.28 25.51 -16.26
C ALA A 20 -24.02 25.00 -14.82
N PRO A 21 -24.88 24.11 -14.28
CA PRO A 21 -24.57 23.49 -13.01
C PRO A 21 -23.14 22.98 -13.16
N VAL A 22 -22.22 23.50 -12.34
CA VAL A 22 -20.92 22.90 -12.19
C VAL A 22 -21.28 21.55 -11.62
N SER A 23 -21.55 20.60 -12.51
CA SER A 23 -21.50 19.20 -12.14
C SER A 23 -20.06 18.99 -11.73
N PHE A 24 -19.79 19.26 -10.46
CA PHE A 24 -18.74 18.55 -9.78
C PHE A 24 -19.18 17.09 -9.95
N ALA A 25 -18.83 16.48 -11.08
CA ALA A 25 -18.69 15.07 -11.12
C ALA A 25 -17.72 14.81 -9.96
N GLU A 26 -18.28 14.49 -8.80
CA GLU A 26 -17.52 13.95 -7.68
C GLU A 26 -16.82 12.78 -8.30
N ARG A 27 -15.57 13.00 -8.74
CA ARG A 27 -14.72 11.92 -9.20
C ARG A 27 -14.58 11.08 -7.97
N SER A 28 -15.36 10.00 -7.93
CA SER A 28 -15.31 9.02 -6.88
C SER A 28 -13.82 8.71 -6.66
N LEU A 29 -13.27 9.12 -5.54
CA LEU A 29 -11.88 8.84 -5.17
C LEU A 29 -11.71 7.35 -4.85
N GLY A 30 -12.83 6.62 -4.82
CA GLY A 30 -12.87 5.18 -4.61
C GLY A 30 -12.25 4.40 -5.76
N ALA A 31 -11.75 3.23 -5.46
CA ALA A 31 -11.18 2.33 -6.45
C ALA A 31 -12.22 1.86 -7.45
N GLY A 32 -11.91 1.99 -8.74
CA GLY A 32 -12.73 1.44 -9.83
C GLY A 32 -12.54 -0.07 -10.01
N PRO A 33 -13.41 -0.74 -10.80
CA PRO A 33 -13.36 -2.19 -10.99
C PRO A 33 -11.99 -2.67 -11.51
N LEU A 34 -11.39 -1.95 -12.46
CA LEU A 34 -10.08 -2.31 -13.02
C LEU A 34 -8.97 -2.25 -11.96
N GLN A 35 -9.02 -1.30 -11.05
CA GLN A 35 -8.06 -1.16 -9.97
C GLN A 35 -8.20 -2.31 -8.95
N TRP A 36 -9.42 -2.75 -8.67
CA TRP A 36 -9.68 -3.92 -7.85
C TRP A 36 -9.14 -5.20 -8.50
N VAL A 37 -9.36 -5.37 -9.81
CA VAL A 37 -8.82 -6.50 -10.57
C VAL A 37 -7.30 -6.49 -10.53
N ALA A 38 -6.67 -5.34 -10.75
CA ALA A 38 -5.21 -5.20 -10.69
C ALA A 38 -4.66 -5.53 -9.30
N LEU A 39 -5.25 -4.99 -8.23
CA LEU A 39 -4.86 -5.30 -6.85
C LEU A 39 -4.98 -6.80 -6.57
N ALA A 40 -6.13 -7.39 -6.89
CA ALA A 40 -6.37 -8.81 -6.65
C ALA A 40 -5.41 -9.70 -7.44
N ALA A 41 -5.15 -9.40 -8.72
CA ALA A 41 -4.22 -10.15 -9.56
C ALA A 41 -2.80 -10.11 -8.99
N ILE A 42 -2.32 -8.94 -8.56
CA ILE A 42 -0.98 -8.78 -7.98
C ILE A 42 -0.90 -9.49 -6.62
N ALA A 43 -1.90 -9.34 -5.76
CA ALA A 43 -1.93 -10.00 -4.46
C ALA A 43 -1.95 -11.54 -4.62
N LEU A 44 -2.76 -12.07 -5.51
CA LEU A 44 -2.81 -13.52 -5.79
C LEU A 44 -1.49 -14.03 -6.38
N ALA A 45 -0.87 -13.27 -7.31
CA ALA A 45 0.42 -13.63 -7.87
C ALA A 45 1.52 -13.66 -6.79
N ALA A 46 1.53 -12.68 -5.87
CA ALA A 46 2.47 -12.64 -4.76
C ALA A 46 2.28 -13.82 -3.80
N VAL A 47 1.03 -14.14 -3.43
CA VAL A 47 0.72 -15.32 -2.60
C VAL A 47 1.17 -16.60 -3.31
N ALA A 48 0.82 -16.77 -4.59
CA ALA A 48 1.15 -17.97 -5.35
C ALA A 48 2.67 -18.15 -5.49
N ALA A 49 3.41 -17.09 -5.80
CA ALA A 49 4.86 -17.13 -5.93
C ALA A 49 5.54 -17.52 -4.61
N ASP A 50 5.12 -16.91 -3.49
CA ASP A 50 5.70 -17.21 -2.18
C ASP A 50 5.33 -18.62 -1.72
N GLN A 51 4.06 -19.04 -1.78
CA GLN A 51 3.64 -20.37 -1.38
C GLN A 51 4.26 -21.47 -2.24
N LEU A 52 4.42 -21.24 -3.55
CA LEU A 52 5.09 -22.18 -4.45
C LEU A 52 6.57 -22.34 -4.08
N THR A 53 7.28 -21.24 -3.86
CA THR A 53 8.70 -21.29 -3.49
C THR A 53 8.91 -21.93 -2.12
N LYS A 54 8.05 -21.63 -1.13
CA LYS A 54 8.06 -22.30 0.18
C LYS A 54 7.81 -23.80 0.05
N HIS A 55 6.87 -24.21 -0.81
CA HIS A 55 6.60 -25.61 -1.08
C HIS A 55 7.81 -26.32 -1.71
N ILE A 56 8.44 -25.70 -2.73
CA ILE A 56 9.63 -26.24 -3.37
C ILE A 56 10.76 -26.41 -2.36
N VAL A 57 11.06 -25.37 -1.59
CA VAL A 57 12.13 -25.43 -0.59
C VAL A 57 11.87 -26.51 0.46
N SER A 58 10.66 -26.54 1.04
CA SER A 58 10.32 -27.53 2.07
C SER A 58 10.24 -28.96 1.57
N SER A 59 10.05 -29.16 0.25
CA SER A 59 10.06 -30.49 -0.36
C SER A 59 11.45 -30.99 -0.76
N GLN A 60 12.41 -30.08 -0.97
CA GLN A 60 13.76 -30.40 -1.45
C GLN A 60 14.80 -30.37 -0.32
N LEU A 61 14.59 -29.61 0.73
CA LEU A 61 15.52 -29.43 1.82
C LEU A 61 14.88 -29.86 3.14
N ALA A 62 15.59 -30.69 3.92
CA ALA A 62 15.18 -30.96 5.29
C ALA A 62 15.28 -29.70 6.14
N LEU A 63 14.54 -29.67 7.25
CA LEU A 63 14.56 -28.52 8.15
C LEU A 63 15.97 -28.31 8.73
N GLY A 64 16.50 -27.09 8.59
CA GLY A 64 17.85 -26.73 8.99
C GLY A 64 18.91 -26.96 7.93
N ASP A 65 18.55 -27.59 6.79
CA ASP A 65 19.47 -27.76 5.67
C ASP A 65 19.52 -26.50 4.81
N GLY A 66 20.67 -26.28 4.17
CA GLY A 66 20.87 -25.14 3.27
C GLY A 66 21.81 -25.45 2.13
N VAL A 67 21.56 -24.79 0.99
CA VAL A 67 22.39 -24.85 -0.22
C VAL A 67 22.98 -23.48 -0.48
N HIS A 68 24.29 -23.42 -0.70
CA HIS A 68 24.98 -22.21 -1.11
C HIS A 68 24.66 -21.90 -2.57
N VAL A 69 24.26 -20.66 -2.85
CA VAL A 69 23.94 -20.22 -4.22
C VAL A 69 25.06 -19.36 -4.78
N LEU A 70 25.35 -18.22 -4.14
CA LEU A 70 26.39 -17.29 -4.60
C LEU A 70 26.78 -16.31 -3.50
N GLY A 71 28.07 -16.11 -3.23
CA GLY A 71 28.56 -15.15 -2.22
C GLY A 71 27.93 -15.39 -0.85
N PRO A 72 27.31 -14.40 -0.21
CA PRO A 72 26.65 -14.59 1.08
C PRO A 72 25.25 -15.22 0.97
N PHE A 73 24.75 -15.47 -0.26
CA PHE A 73 23.39 -15.91 -0.51
C PHE A 73 23.24 -17.43 -0.44
N TRP A 74 22.34 -17.88 0.44
CA TRP A 74 21.99 -19.27 0.66
C TRP A 74 20.48 -19.47 0.54
N ILE A 75 20.06 -20.65 0.12
CA ILE A 75 18.70 -21.15 0.30
C ILE A 75 18.72 -22.08 1.50
N HIS A 76 18.07 -21.72 2.59
CA HIS A 76 18.14 -22.40 3.87
C HIS A 76 16.72 -22.62 4.42
N HIS A 77 16.31 -23.86 4.66
CA HIS A 77 14.96 -24.15 5.16
C HIS A 77 14.86 -23.86 6.66
N VAL A 78 14.24 -22.75 7.01
CA VAL A 78 14.09 -22.28 8.38
C VAL A 78 12.61 -22.14 8.75
N ARG A 79 12.24 -22.51 9.98
CA ARG A 79 10.94 -22.19 10.57
C ARG A 79 11.03 -20.94 11.42
N ASN A 80 10.26 -19.93 11.05
CA ASN A 80 10.16 -18.68 11.78
C ASN A 80 8.82 -18.65 12.54
N SER A 81 8.85 -18.95 13.83
CA SER A 81 7.67 -18.87 14.69
C SER A 81 7.32 -17.45 15.12
N GLY A 82 8.06 -16.44 14.67
CA GLY A 82 7.88 -15.06 15.10
C GLY A 82 8.34 -14.78 16.53
N ILE A 83 9.04 -15.74 17.14
CA ILE A 83 9.49 -15.68 18.53
C ILE A 83 10.98 -15.37 18.55
N ALA A 84 11.33 -14.08 18.63
CA ALA A 84 12.61 -13.73 19.21
C ALA A 84 12.53 -14.11 20.70
N PHE A 85 13.36 -15.11 21.10
CA PHE A 85 13.56 -15.51 22.51
C PHE A 85 12.60 -16.48 23.21
N GLY A 86 11.74 -17.24 22.52
CA GLY A 86 11.05 -18.39 23.15
C GLY A 86 9.98 -18.04 24.22
N PHE A 87 9.72 -16.76 24.50
CA PHE A 87 8.88 -16.31 25.62
C PHE A 87 7.39 -16.18 25.34
N PHE A 88 6.93 -16.30 24.08
CA PHE A 88 5.52 -16.03 23.75
C PHE A 88 4.95 -17.09 22.80
N SER A 89 4.52 -18.22 23.30
CA SER A 89 3.67 -19.15 22.54
C SER A 89 2.35 -18.50 22.07
N GLN A 90 1.95 -17.37 22.67
CA GLN A 90 0.80 -16.55 22.28
C GLN A 90 1.14 -15.48 21.22
N ALA A 91 2.41 -15.23 20.92
CA ALA A 91 2.81 -14.19 19.97
C ALA A 91 2.27 -14.46 18.56
N THR A 92 2.20 -15.72 18.15
CA THR A 92 1.64 -16.09 16.84
C THR A 92 0.18 -15.63 16.70
N ALA A 93 -0.67 -15.84 17.73
CA ALA A 93 -2.06 -15.41 17.70
C ALA A 93 -2.18 -13.87 17.60
N VAL A 94 -1.37 -13.13 18.35
CA VAL A 94 -1.32 -11.66 18.29
C VAL A 94 -0.90 -11.20 16.90
N VAL A 95 0.14 -11.80 16.31
CA VAL A 95 0.60 -11.46 14.96
C VAL A 95 -0.48 -11.77 13.93
N ILE A 96 -1.18 -12.89 14.04
CA ILE A 96 -2.32 -13.23 13.15
C ILE A 96 -3.38 -12.13 13.20
N VAL A 97 -3.81 -11.74 14.40
CA VAL A 97 -4.86 -10.71 14.58
C VAL A 97 -4.40 -9.37 14.03
N LEU A 98 -3.20 -8.92 14.39
CA LEU A 98 -2.67 -7.62 13.94
C LEU A 98 -2.48 -7.58 12.43
N THR A 99 -1.95 -8.66 11.82
CA THR A 99 -1.80 -8.75 10.36
C THR A 99 -3.15 -8.75 9.67
N GLY A 100 -4.13 -9.51 10.19
CA GLY A 100 -5.49 -9.53 9.65
C GLY A 100 -6.15 -8.13 9.70
N LEU A 101 -6.02 -7.42 10.81
CA LEU A 101 -6.53 -6.06 10.96
C LEU A 101 -5.83 -5.08 10.00
N ALA A 102 -4.50 -5.19 9.84
CA ALA A 102 -3.74 -4.36 8.92
C ALA A 102 -4.17 -4.59 7.46
N VAL A 103 -4.35 -5.85 7.03
CA VAL A 103 -4.85 -6.20 5.70
C VAL A 103 -6.27 -5.65 5.50
N ALA A 104 -7.17 -5.82 6.45
CA ALA A 104 -8.52 -5.29 6.37
C ALA A 104 -8.53 -3.76 6.26
N TRP A 105 -7.71 -3.08 7.06
CA TRP A 105 -7.54 -1.62 6.99
C TRP A 105 -7.02 -1.16 5.63
N MET A 106 -6.01 -1.84 5.07
CA MET A 106 -5.47 -1.53 3.73
C MET A 106 -6.53 -1.69 2.64
N LEU A 107 -7.38 -2.71 2.71
CA LEU A 107 -8.50 -2.89 1.78
C LEU A 107 -9.52 -1.76 1.87
N VAL A 108 -9.89 -1.35 3.09
CA VAL A 108 -10.78 -0.20 3.33
C VAL A 108 -10.16 1.10 2.82
N TYR A 109 -8.88 1.31 3.08
CA TYR A 109 -8.14 2.46 2.56
C TYR A 109 -8.14 2.48 1.02
N PHE A 110 -7.86 1.34 0.40
CA PHE A 110 -7.88 1.20 -1.06
C PHE A 110 -9.27 1.48 -1.64
N ALA A 111 -10.33 0.93 -1.05
CA ALA A 111 -11.70 1.17 -1.46
C ALA A 111 -12.04 2.67 -1.52
N ARG A 112 -11.50 3.46 -0.57
CA ARG A 112 -11.78 4.90 -0.44
C ARG A 112 -10.82 5.80 -1.22
N SER A 113 -9.65 5.31 -1.60
CA SER A 113 -8.55 6.14 -2.12
C SER A 113 -7.91 5.60 -3.40
N GLY A 114 -8.38 4.46 -3.92
CA GLY A 114 -7.74 3.75 -5.02
C GLY A 114 -7.60 4.56 -6.31
N ALA A 115 -8.50 5.51 -6.58
CA ALA A 115 -8.44 6.36 -7.76
C ALA A 115 -7.36 7.45 -7.70
N ARG A 116 -6.74 7.70 -6.55
CA ARG A 116 -5.79 8.82 -6.37
C ARG A 116 -4.48 8.61 -7.12
N HIS A 117 -3.98 7.38 -7.16
CA HIS A 117 -2.71 7.05 -7.80
C HIS A 117 -2.79 5.73 -8.57
N PRO A 118 -2.35 5.70 -9.84
CA PRO A 118 -2.42 4.50 -10.67
C PRO A 118 -1.51 3.36 -10.16
N ILE A 119 -0.46 3.66 -9.39
CA ILE A 119 0.47 2.67 -8.83
C ILE A 119 -0.04 2.04 -7.52
N LEU A 120 -1.09 2.61 -6.90
CA LEU A 120 -1.60 2.15 -5.61
C LEU A 120 -2.04 0.68 -5.61
N PRO A 121 -2.71 0.16 -6.66
CA PRO A 121 -3.05 -1.27 -6.75
C PRO A 121 -1.82 -2.18 -6.72
N VAL A 122 -0.70 -1.74 -7.34
CA VAL A 122 0.55 -2.51 -7.37
C VAL A 122 1.15 -2.56 -5.98
N ALA A 123 1.35 -1.40 -5.37
CA ALA A 123 1.99 -1.30 -4.06
C ALA A 123 1.19 -2.03 -2.98
N LEU A 124 -0.12 -1.76 -2.89
CA LEU A 124 -0.98 -2.44 -1.91
C LEU A 124 -1.19 -3.91 -2.24
N GLY A 125 -1.25 -4.29 -3.52
CA GLY A 125 -1.34 -5.69 -3.93
C GLY A 125 -0.14 -6.50 -3.45
N LEU A 126 1.08 -5.97 -3.56
CA LEU A 126 2.30 -6.61 -3.04
C LEU A 126 2.27 -6.74 -1.50
N VAL A 127 1.93 -5.66 -0.79
CA VAL A 127 1.86 -5.68 0.69
C VAL A 127 0.78 -6.64 1.17
N ILE A 128 -0.42 -6.57 0.61
CA ILE A 128 -1.55 -7.43 0.99
C ILE A 128 -1.25 -8.89 0.65
N GLY A 129 -0.70 -9.15 -0.55
CA GLY A 129 -0.35 -10.51 -0.98
C GLY A 129 0.73 -11.13 -0.09
N GLY A 130 1.83 -10.43 0.16
CA GLY A 130 2.89 -10.89 1.06
C GLY A 130 2.39 -11.09 2.48
N SER A 131 1.64 -10.14 3.04
CA SER A 131 1.05 -10.27 4.38
C SER A 131 0.09 -11.45 4.47
N THR A 132 -0.74 -11.65 3.45
CA THR A 132 -1.69 -12.77 3.38
C THR A 132 -0.96 -14.11 3.29
N SER A 133 0.11 -14.21 2.51
CA SER A 133 0.89 -15.44 2.40
C SER A 133 1.53 -15.83 3.75
N ASN A 134 2.16 -14.90 4.45
CA ASN A 134 2.72 -15.14 5.77
C ASN A 134 1.64 -15.39 6.85
N LEU A 135 0.46 -14.81 6.70
CA LEU A 135 -0.70 -15.10 7.55
C LEU A 135 -1.20 -16.52 7.34
N LEU A 136 -1.27 -16.97 6.08
CA LEU A 136 -1.70 -18.32 5.70
C LEU A 136 -0.80 -19.38 6.32
N ASP A 137 0.52 -19.17 6.27
CA ASP A 137 1.49 -20.07 6.93
C ASP A 137 1.21 -20.17 8.44
N ARG A 138 1.05 -19.02 9.11
CA ARG A 138 0.81 -18.99 10.56
C ARG A 138 -0.50 -19.67 10.97
N VAL A 139 -1.55 -19.49 10.18
CA VAL A 139 -2.86 -20.14 10.46
C VAL A 139 -2.79 -21.65 10.21
N ARG A 140 -2.05 -22.09 9.16
CA ARG A 140 -1.99 -23.51 8.79
C ARG A 140 -0.94 -24.28 9.55
N LEU A 141 0.25 -23.67 9.76
CA LEU A 141 1.43 -24.37 10.25
C LEU A 141 1.82 -23.93 11.67
N GLY A 142 1.37 -22.75 12.12
CA GLY A 142 1.80 -22.13 13.37
C GLY A 142 3.13 -21.36 13.28
N TYR A 143 3.78 -21.40 12.12
CA TYR A 143 5.06 -20.69 11.83
C TYR A 143 5.08 -20.24 10.37
N VAL A 144 6.08 -19.43 10.01
CA VAL A 144 6.36 -19.05 8.63
C VAL A 144 7.59 -19.83 8.14
N THR A 145 7.54 -20.30 6.88
CA THR A 145 8.72 -20.90 6.24
C THR A 145 9.58 -19.80 5.63
N ASP A 146 10.81 -19.62 6.13
CA ASP A 146 11.81 -18.72 5.57
C ASP A 146 12.89 -19.51 4.85
N PHE A 147 13.46 -18.93 3.79
CA PHE A 147 14.41 -19.65 2.97
C PHE A 147 15.51 -18.78 2.33
N LEU A 148 15.36 -17.46 2.29
CA LEU A 148 16.39 -16.53 1.81
C LEU A 148 17.31 -16.18 2.97
N ASP A 149 18.55 -16.63 2.95
CA ASP A 149 19.54 -16.43 4.01
C ASP A 149 20.78 -15.72 3.46
N LEU A 150 21.09 -14.55 4.03
CA LEU A 150 22.26 -13.74 3.69
C LEU A 150 23.40 -13.90 4.70
N ARG A 151 23.29 -14.78 5.68
CA ARG A 151 24.25 -15.08 6.75
C ARG A 151 24.47 -13.98 7.80
N TRP A 152 24.32 -12.73 7.42
CA TRP A 152 24.46 -11.56 8.32
C TRP A 152 23.10 -10.89 8.60
N TRP A 153 22.03 -11.36 7.96
CA TRP A 153 20.66 -10.89 8.11
C TRP A 153 19.75 -12.07 8.50
N PRO A 154 18.73 -11.86 9.32
CA PRO A 154 17.73 -12.90 9.57
C PRO A 154 17.16 -13.49 8.28
N SER A 155 16.96 -14.81 8.24
CA SER A 155 16.34 -15.45 7.09
C SER A 155 14.92 -14.88 6.87
N PHE A 156 14.52 -14.77 5.60
CA PHE A 156 13.23 -14.23 5.17
C PHE A 156 12.71 -15.02 3.95
N ASN A 157 11.58 -14.60 3.39
CA ASN A 157 10.94 -15.27 2.26
C ASN A 157 10.52 -14.25 1.18
N LEU A 158 9.89 -14.72 0.08
CA LEU A 158 9.40 -13.82 -0.97
C LEU A 158 8.27 -12.92 -0.49
N ALA A 159 7.40 -13.38 0.41
CA ALA A 159 6.34 -12.53 0.96
C ALA A 159 6.90 -11.30 1.67
N ASP A 160 7.98 -11.45 2.46
CA ASP A 160 8.66 -10.34 3.11
C ASP A 160 9.26 -9.37 2.08
N SER A 161 9.86 -9.92 1.01
CA SER A 161 10.38 -9.12 -0.10
C SER A 161 9.27 -8.31 -0.78
N PHE A 162 8.12 -8.90 -1.02
CA PHE A 162 6.95 -8.20 -1.60
C PHE A 162 6.43 -7.10 -0.68
N ILE A 163 6.35 -7.36 0.63
CA ILE A 163 5.97 -6.34 1.62
C ILE A 163 6.94 -5.16 1.57
N VAL A 164 8.24 -5.42 1.61
CA VAL A 164 9.26 -4.36 1.57
C VAL A 164 9.18 -3.54 0.28
N VAL A 165 9.10 -4.21 -0.89
CA VAL A 165 8.98 -3.53 -2.19
C VAL A 165 7.70 -2.70 -2.25
N GLY A 166 6.56 -3.25 -1.82
CA GLY A 166 5.29 -2.54 -1.79
C GLY A 166 5.34 -1.30 -0.89
N VAL A 167 5.93 -1.41 0.30
CA VAL A 167 6.13 -0.28 1.22
C VAL A 167 7.05 0.78 0.61
N LEU A 168 8.14 0.39 -0.03
CA LEU A 168 9.06 1.33 -0.70
C LEU A 168 8.34 2.08 -1.83
N ILE A 169 7.49 1.42 -2.61
CA ILE A 169 6.67 2.07 -3.64
C ILE A 169 5.71 3.09 -2.99
N LEU A 170 5.04 2.74 -1.89
CA LEU A 170 4.15 3.67 -1.16
C LEU A 170 4.91 4.90 -0.64
N LEU A 171 6.07 4.68 -0.03
CA LEU A 171 6.92 5.78 0.45
C LEU A 171 7.40 6.67 -0.69
N ALA A 172 7.84 6.08 -1.80
CA ALA A 172 8.23 6.83 -2.98
C ALA A 172 7.08 7.70 -3.50
N THR A 173 5.86 7.16 -3.61
CA THR A 173 4.70 7.95 -4.06
C THR A 173 4.40 9.13 -3.13
N LEU A 174 4.59 8.95 -1.82
CA LEU A 174 4.39 10.02 -0.83
C LEU A 174 5.40 11.15 -1.01
N VAL A 175 6.69 10.81 -1.11
CA VAL A 175 7.79 11.78 -1.29
C VAL A 175 7.65 12.55 -2.61
N TYR A 176 7.27 11.85 -3.70
CA TYR A 176 7.07 12.52 -4.99
C TYR A 176 5.84 13.42 -4.99
N ALA A 177 4.76 13.03 -4.29
CA ALA A 177 3.55 13.85 -4.17
C ALA A 177 3.80 15.18 -3.42
N GLU A 178 4.72 15.20 -2.46
CA GLU A 178 5.11 16.42 -1.72
C GLU A 178 5.98 17.36 -2.56
N ARG A 179 6.71 16.83 -3.54
CA ARG A 179 7.63 17.61 -4.39
C ARG A 179 6.97 18.23 -5.61
N ASP A 180 5.66 17.96 -5.88
CA ASP A 180 4.99 18.57 -7.02
C ASP A 180 4.74 20.06 -6.79
N PRO A 181 5.43 20.98 -7.52
CA PRO A 181 5.30 22.42 -7.34
C PRO A 181 3.94 22.97 -7.79
N ARG A 182 3.07 22.15 -8.38
CA ARG A 182 1.72 22.51 -8.82
C ARG A 182 0.67 22.38 -7.72
N ARG A 183 1.03 21.94 -6.52
CA ARG A 183 0.12 21.93 -5.38
C ARG A 183 -0.19 23.38 -4.98
N PRO A 184 -1.47 23.83 -4.91
CA PRO A 184 -1.81 25.16 -4.42
C PRO A 184 -1.23 25.30 -3.00
N ARG A 185 -0.37 26.30 -2.80
CA ARG A 185 0.12 26.65 -1.45
C ARG A 185 -1.07 26.99 -0.60
N THR A 186 -1.25 26.31 0.51
CA THR A 186 -2.29 26.65 1.48
C THR A 186 -1.99 28.04 2.04
N ILE A 187 -3.05 28.81 2.36
CA ILE A 187 -2.96 30.19 2.87
C ILE A 187 -2.05 30.31 4.10
N SER A 188 -1.84 29.20 4.81
CA SER A 188 -0.91 29.10 5.96
C SER A 188 0.55 29.36 5.59
N ASP A 189 1.00 29.06 4.35
CA ASP A 189 2.39 29.28 3.93
C ASP A 189 2.67 30.76 3.60
N ALA A 190 1.63 31.56 3.39
CA ALA A 190 1.75 32.98 3.04
C ALA A 190 2.02 33.87 4.28
N THR A 191 1.69 33.41 5.47
CA THR A 191 1.85 34.16 6.74
C THR A 191 3.20 33.94 7.43
N ALA A 192 4.03 33.02 6.94
CA ALA A 192 5.30 32.65 7.55
C ALA A 192 6.54 33.40 6.98
N ARG A 193 6.36 34.50 6.23
CA ARG A 193 7.51 35.33 5.83
C ARG A 193 7.82 36.33 6.92
N PRO A 194 8.98 36.24 7.61
CA PRO A 194 9.43 37.30 8.49
C PRO A 194 9.79 38.53 7.63
N SER A 195 9.32 39.69 8.07
CA SER A 195 9.66 41.03 7.55
C SER A 195 11.13 41.36 7.80
#